data_a3156277ef9b33e5f716e71d41bea415
#
_entry.id   a3156277ef9b33e5f716e71d41bea415
#
_cell.length_a   1.000
_cell.length_b   1.000
_cell.length_c   1.000
_cell.angle_alpha   90.00
_cell.angle_beta   90.00
_cell.angle_gamma   90.00
#
_symmetry.space_group_name_H-M   'P 1'
#
loop_
_entity.id
_entity.type
_entity.pdbx_description
1 polymer ?
#
loop_
_entity_poly.entity_id
_entity_poly.type
_entity_poly.pdbx_seq_one_letter_code
_entity_poly.pdbx_strand_id
1 'polypeptide(L)' 'MHAYMVANKTTFCLVDGNWGTWGGWSTCTKTCKQGQQSRTRECNSPAPSHGGKKCDGEGKETQICNEMVPCPGNM' A
#
# COMPACT_ATOMS: atom_id res chain seq x y z
N MET A 1 4.90 5.78 -16.99
CA MET A 1 5.40 6.57 -18.14
C MET A 1 6.45 7.53 -17.68
N HIS A 2 7.38 7.81 -18.53
CA HIS A 2 8.51 8.67 -18.17
C HIS A 2 8.49 9.94 -18.96
N ALA A 3 8.90 11.00 -18.32
CA ALA A 3 9.13 12.27 -18.99
C ALA A 3 10.62 12.53 -18.95
N TYR A 4 11.13 13.01 -20.04
CA TYR A 4 12.54 13.34 -20.12
C TYR A 4 12.78 14.80 -19.97
N MET A 5 13.85 15.10 -19.29
CA MET A 5 14.39 16.46 -19.33
C MET A 5 15.82 16.38 -19.80
N VAL A 6 16.15 17.16 -20.77
CA VAL A 6 17.50 17.21 -21.30
C VAL A 6 17.99 18.63 -21.12
N ALA A 7 19.05 18.77 -20.36
CA ALA A 7 19.64 20.07 -20.13
C ALA A 7 21.13 19.88 -19.98
N ASN A 8 21.88 20.63 -20.75
CA ASN A 8 23.34 20.63 -20.63
C ASN A 8 23.92 19.24 -20.64
N LYS A 9 23.44 18.43 -21.56
CA LYS A 9 23.95 17.08 -21.74
C LYS A 9 23.63 16.17 -20.58
N THR A 10 22.93 16.66 -19.60
CA THR A 10 22.45 15.83 -18.50
C THR A 10 21.03 15.47 -18.77
N THR A 11 20.76 14.20 -18.73
CA THR A 11 19.41 13.71 -18.99
C THR A 11 18.83 13.14 -17.73
N PHE A 12 17.66 13.61 -17.40
CA PHE A 12 16.91 13.07 -16.27
C PHE A 12 15.61 12.51 -16.79
N CYS A 13 15.28 11.35 -16.35
CA CYS A 13 13.94 10.80 -16.55
C CYS A 13 13.19 10.99 -15.27
N LEU A 14 12.12 11.78 -15.34
CA LEU A 14 11.22 11.86 -14.22
C LEU A 14 10.52 10.51 -14.09
N VAL A 15 10.57 9.94 -12.92
CA VAL A 15 9.97 8.64 -12.69
C VAL A 15 8.86 8.84 -11.67
N ASP A 16 7.63 8.72 -12.14
CA ASP A 16 6.50 8.77 -11.23
C ASP A 16 6.42 7.46 -10.50
N GLY A 17 6.10 7.53 -9.22
CA GLY A 17 5.95 6.32 -8.43
C GLY A 17 4.73 5.54 -8.84
N ASN A 18 4.82 4.24 -8.72
CA ASN A 18 3.69 3.35 -8.92
C ASN A 18 3.63 2.38 -7.77
N TRP A 19 2.40 2.07 -7.37
CA TRP A 19 2.20 1.15 -6.27
C TRP A 19 2.62 -0.24 -6.67
N GLY A 20 3.29 -0.92 -5.76
CA GLY A 20 3.49 -2.35 -5.87
C GLY A 20 2.19 -3.07 -5.55
N THR A 21 2.25 -4.40 -5.57
CA THR A 21 1.08 -5.18 -5.25
C THR A 21 0.80 -5.11 -3.77
N TRP A 22 -0.47 -5.27 -3.42
CA TRP A 22 -0.83 -5.35 -2.01
C TRP A 22 -0.23 -6.60 -1.39
N GLY A 23 0.26 -6.44 -0.17
CA GLY A 23 0.65 -7.59 0.61
C GLY A 23 -0.58 -8.32 1.11
N GLY A 24 -0.34 -9.44 1.78
CA GLY A 24 -1.44 -10.19 2.34
C GLY A 24 -2.05 -9.49 3.55
N TRP A 25 -3.30 -9.81 3.82
CA TRP A 25 -3.95 -9.29 5.01
C TRP A 25 -3.26 -9.84 6.26
N SER A 26 -3.09 -8.98 7.25
CA SER A 26 -2.54 -9.40 8.52
C SER A 26 -3.54 -10.30 9.24
N THR A 27 -3.06 -10.93 10.29
CA THR A 27 -3.93 -11.70 11.15
C THR A 27 -4.94 -10.77 11.80
N CYS A 28 -6.17 -11.24 11.93
CA CYS A 28 -7.19 -10.47 12.62
C CYS A 28 -6.77 -10.22 14.05
N THR A 29 -7.04 -9.04 14.56
CA THR A 29 -6.67 -8.70 15.94
C THR A 29 -7.45 -9.50 16.95
N LYS A 30 -8.56 -10.10 16.53
CA LYS A 30 -9.36 -10.94 17.41
C LYS A 30 -9.73 -12.21 16.67
N THR A 31 -9.86 -13.29 17.43
CA THR A 31 -10.25 -14.55 16.84
C THR A 31 -11.76 -14.72 16.78
N CYS A 32 -12.47 -13.88 17.49
CA CYS A 32 -13.92 -13.90 17.49
C CYS A 32 -14.40 -12.49 17.73
N LYS A 33 -15.65 -12.24 17.35
CA LYS A 33 -16.23 -10.91 17.40
C LYS A 33 -15.45 -9.99 16.49
N GLN A 34 -15.80 -8.75 16.50
CA GLN A 34 -15.25 -7.80 15.56
C GLN A 34 -13.80 -7.48 15.89
N GLY A 35 -12.93 -7.71 14.95
CA GLY A 35 -11.55 -7.31 15.02
C GLY A 35 -11.19 -6.56 13.77
N GLN A 36 -9.89 -6.37 13.56
CA GLN A 36 -9.39 -5.66 12.39
C GLN A 36 -8.17 -6.38 11.84
N GLN A 37 -8.00 -6.23 10.56
CA GLN A 37 -6.80 -6.70 9.87
C GLN A 37 -6.43 -5.65 8.83
N SER A 38 -5.19 -5.67 8.42
CA SER A 38 -4.73 -4.67 7.48
C SER A 38 -3.77 -5.28 6.49
N ARG A 39 -3.57 -4.56 5.40
CA ARG A 39 -2.54 -4.92 4.43
C ARG A 39 -1.89 -3.63 3.95
N THR A 40 -0.72 -3.76 3.39
CA THR A 40 0.05 -2.61 2.95
C THR A 40 0.60 -2.85 1.56
N ARG A 41 0.97 -1.78 0.92
CA ARG A 41 1.71 -1.81 -0.33
C ARG A 41 2.73 -0.70 -0.28
N GLU A 42 3.67 -0.76 -1.20
CA GLU A 42 4.73 0.23 -1.21
C GLU A 42 4.82 0.92 -2.55
N CYS A 43 5.20 2.18 -2.50
CA CYS A 43 5.35 2.98 -3.69
C CYS A 43 6.76 2.75 -4.24
N ASN A 44 6.96 1.60 -4.84
CA ASN A 44 8.29 1.20 -5.27
C ASN A 44 8.31 0.44 -6.58
N SER A 45 7.28 0.57 -7.38
CA SER A 45 7.20 -0.18 -8.64
C SER A 45 6.93 0.74 -9.83
N PRO A 46 7.79 1.67 -10.07
CA PRO A 46 9.02 2.04 -9.37
C PRO A 46 8.80 3.06 -8.29
N ALA A 47 9.82 3.30 -7.48
CA ALA A 47 9.81 4.42 -6.56
C ALA A 47 9.94 5.70 -7.36
N PRO A 48 9.33 6.79 -6.89
CA PRO A 48 9.49 8.06 -7.59
C PRO A 48 10.93 8.54 -7.51
N SER A 49 11.39 9.16 -8.56
CA SER A 49 12.74 9.69 -8.57
C SER A 49 12.83 10.84 -9.55
N HIS A 50 13.88 11.60 -9.39
CA HIS A 50 14.20 12.74 -10.27
C HIS A 50 13.01 13.70 -10.41
N GLY A 51 12.31 13.93 -9.31
CA GLY A 51 11.20 14.86 -9.32
C GLY A 51 9.88 14.26 -9.77
N GLY A 52 9.82 12.95 -9.95
CA GLY A 52 8.58 12.30 -10.29
C GLY A 52 7.58 12.36 -9.15
N LYS A 53 6.34 12.10 -9.46
CA LYS A 53 5.25 12.21 -8.51
C LYS A 53 5.25 11.00 -7.58
N LYS A 54 4.86 11.26 -6.34
CA LYS A 54 4.62 10.17 -5.41
C LYS A 54 3.36 9.44 -5.82
N CYS A 55 3.22 8.22 -5.29
CA CYS A 55 2.03 7.44 -5.56
C CYS A 55 0.82 8.13 -4.95
N ASP A 56 -0.30 8.07 -5.64
CA ASP A 56 -1.56 8.60 -5.13
C ASP A 56 -2.26 7.54 -4.30
N GLY A 57 -2.96 8.00 -3.27
CA GLY A 57 -3.78 7.10 -2.47
C GLY A 57 -3.00 6.55 -1.30
N GLU A 58 -3.59 5.55 -0.69
CA GLU A 58 -3.10 5.02 0.58
C GLU A 58 -2.27 3.78 0.38
N GLY A 59 -1.22 3.68 1.18
CA GLY A 59 -0.41 2.48 1.18
C GLY A 59 -0.85 1.46 2.20
N LYS A 60 -1.95 1.71 2.87
CA LYS A 60 -2.46 0.81 3.89
C LYS A 60 -3.96 0.75 3.80
N GLU A 61 -4.49 -0.44 4.03
CA GLU A 61 -5.91 -0.67 4.00
C GLU A 61 -6.28 -1.50 5.21
N THR A 62 -7.41 -1.19 5.82
CA THR A 62 -7.87 -1.88 7.02
C THR A 62 -9.29 -2.33 6.81
N GLN A 63 -9.61 -3.49 7.29
CA GLN A 63 -10.99 -3.99 7.20
C GLN A 63 -11.34 -4.72 8.48
N ILE A 64 -12.63 -4.83 8.70
CA ILE A 64 -13.17 -5.57 9.83
C ILE A 64 -13.09 -7.06 9.51
N CYS A 65 -12.77 -7.85 10.51
CA CYS A 65 -12.69 -9.30 10.36
C CYS A 65 -13.37 -9.97 11.54
N ASN A 66 -13.84 -11.18 11.30
CA ASN A 66 -14.49 -12.02 12.33
C ASN A 66 -15.70 -11.34 12.95
N GLU A 67 -16.36 -10.50 12.16
CA GLU A 67 -17.50 -9.75 12.69
C GLU A 67 -18.61 -10.65 13.12
N MET A 68 -18.79 -11.74 12.38
CA MET A 68 -19.91 -12.64 12.63
C MET A 68 -19.51 -13.88 13.44
N VAL A 69 -18.29 -13.90 13.95
CA VAL A 69 -17.80 -15.07 14.69
C VAL A 69 -18.04 -14.85 16.17
N PRO A 70 -18.91 -15.62 16.80
CA PRO A 70 -19.10 -15.46 18.23
C PRO A 70 -17.93 -16.05 18.99
N CYS A 71 -17.65 -15.47 20.15
CA CYS A 71 -16.62 -15.99 21.00
C CYS A 71 -17.12 -17.24 21.69
N PRO A 72 -16.36 -18.31 21.69
CA PRO A 72 -16.81 -19.52 22.37
C PRO A 72 -16.76 -19.35 23.87
N GLY A 73 -17.57 -20.10 24.51
CA GLY A 73 -17.56 -20.11 25.92
C GLY A 73 -18.09 -18.89 26.54
N ASN A 74 -18.42 -18.21 26.27
CA ASN A 74 -18.63 -17.25 26.93
C ASN A 74 -19.11 -16.75 27.39
N MET A 75 -19.05 -16.93 27.37
CA MET A 75 -19.24 -16.71 28.13
C MET A 75 -19.39 -15.80 28.49
#